data_fcf2f7a1649c916286d4322bf9701689
#
_entry.id   fcf2f7a1649c916286d4322bf9701689
#
_cell.length_a   1.000
_cell.length_b   1.000
_cell.length_c   1.000
_cell.angle_alpha   90.00
_cell.angle_beta   90.00
_cell.angle_gamma   90.00
#
_symmetry.space_group_name_H-M   'P 1'
#
loop_
_entity.id
_entity.type
_entity.pdbx_description
1 polymer ?
#
loop_
_entity_poly.entity_id
_entity_poly.type
_entity_poly.pdbx_seq_one_letter_code
_entity_poly.pdbx_strand_id
1 'polypeptide(L)'
;MIWVSLDEPRRALPNIHEFGNDEWVWVNCGPYEWNAHSSRQLENFTDFGHFPWVHPGLLGDIKRPVVPAYEVRTDGHVVKYDIVRPEAPNTDDFPVFANASTQAPMRTSHYEVHTPFTLLLHLGWGDKEGMVYFFVSQPVDEEHSRGFLIIGRNYNYDQPDSVLQEFEDVIFNQDKTIVESQLPKKVPYDITRELHM
;
A
#
# COMPACT_ATOMS: atom_id res chain seq x y z
N MET A 1 2.61 -1.65 16.82
CA MET A 1 3.17 -2.90 16.26
C MET A 1 4.38 -3.30 17.08
N ILE A 2 4.55 -4.59 17.41
CA ILE A 2 5.69 -5.12 18.17
C ILE A 2 6.41 -6.12 17.28
N TRP A 3 7.74 -5.95 17.17
CA TRP A 3 8.60 -6.85 16.41
C TRP A 3 9.44 -7.67 17.38
N VAL A 4 9.58 -8.95 17.10
CA VAL A 4 10.40 -9.88 17.87
C VAL A 4 11.30 -10.68 16.95
N SER A 5 12.50 -11.01 17.40
CA SER A 5 13.40 -11.95 16.75
C SER A 5 13.75 -13.05 17.72
N LEU A 6 13.78 -14.30 17.24
CA LEU A 6 14.20 -15.46 18.04
C LEU A 6 15.72 -15.60 18.09
N ASP A 7 16.41 -14.98 17.14
CA ASP A 7 17.86 -14.93 17.02
C ASP A 7 18.32 -13.49 16.75
N GLU A 8 19.62 -13.28 16.59
CA GLU A 8 20.18 -12.01 16.15
C GLU A 8 19.51 -11.55 14.85
N PRO A 9 18.93 -10.35 14.82
CA PRO A 9 18.26 -9.85 13.63
C PRO A 9 19.24 -9.75 12.46
N ARG A 10 18.92 -10.37 11.35
CA ARG A 10 19.75 -10.30 10.15
C ARG A 10 19.70 -8.94 9.46
N ARG A 11 18.71 -8.12 9.82
CA ARG A 11 18.44 -6.82 9.20
C ARG A 11 17.82 -5.89 10.23
N ALA A 12 18.08 -4.60 10.07
CA ALA A 12 17.34 -3.57 10.78
C ALA A 12 15.88 -3.50 10.28
N LEU A 13 15.02 -2.92 11.09
CA LEU A 13 13.68 -2.53 10.65
C LEU A 13 13.78 -1.43 9.58
N PRO A 14 12.79 -1.32 8.68
CA PRO A 14 12.70 -0.17 7.79
C PRO A 14 12.76 1.13 8.57
N ASN A 15 13.53 2.08 8.07
CA ASN A 15 13.63 3.39 8.68
C ASN A 15 12.50 4.29 8.13
N ILE A 16 11.61 4.71 9.01
CA ILE A 16 10.53 5.63 8.70
C ILE A 16 10.95 6.98 9.28
N HIS A 17 11.45 7.87 8.44
CA HIS A 17 12.03 9.15 8.85
C HIS A 17 11.03 10.09 9.51
N GLU A 18 9.75 9.89 9.23
CA GLU A 18 8.64 10.68 9.74
C GLU A 18 8.24 10.30 11.17
N PHE A 19 8.66 9.13 11.65
CA PHE A 19 8.40 8.76 13.05
C PHE A 19 9.14 9.69 14.02
N GLY A 20 8.38 10.27 14.93
CA GLY A 20 8.90 11.22 15.91
C GLY A 20 8.96 12.66 15.41
N ASN A 21 8.48 12.95 14.22
CA ASN A 21 8.27 14.30 13.73
C ASN A 21 6.87 14.76 14.11
N ASP A 22 6.76 15.87 14.86
CA ASP A 22 5.50 16.42 15.38
C ASP A 22 4.58 16.97 14.26
N GLU A 23 5.10 17.12 13.04
CA GLU A 23 4.31 17.49 11.86
C GLU A 23 3.53 16.32 11.26
N TRP A 24 3.68 15.11 11.79
CA TRP A 24 3.01 13.92 11.30
C TRP A 24 2.06 13.34 12.33
N VAL A 25 0.84 13.01 11.89
CA VAL A 25 -0.13 12.27 12.67
C VAL A 25 -0.25 10.84 12.14
N TRP A 26 -0.46 9.87 13.05
CA TRP A 26 -0.37 8.45 12.74
C TRP A 26 -1.66 7.74 13.10
N VAL A 27 -2.16 6.95 12.16
CA VAL A 27 -3.40 6.17 12.29
C VAL A 27 -3.09 4.68 12.11
N ASN A 28 -3.60 3.84 13.01
CA ASN A 28 -3.54 2.39 12.86
C ASN A 28 -4.80 1.89 12.16
N CYS A 29 -4.63 1.08 11.11
CA CYS A 29 -5.70 0.44 10.35
C CYS A 29 -5.58 -1.08 10.44
N GLY A 30 -6.70 -1.78 10.31
CA GLY A 30 -6.74 -3.24 10.39
C GLY A 30 -6.76 -3.77 11.84
N PRO A 31 -6.31 -5.04 12.09
CA PRO A 31 -5.64 -5.93 11.14
C PRO A 31 -6.58 -6.49 10.05
N TYR A 32 -6.00 -6.80 8.89
CA TYR A 32 -6.72 -7.34 7.73
C TYR A 32 -6.39 -8.82 7.54
N GLU A 33 -7.36 -9.68 7.77
CA GLU A 33 -7.19 -11.14 7.68
C GLU A 33 -7.71 -11.65 6.34
N TRP A 34 -6.84 -12.33 5.58
CA TRP A 34 -7.15 -12.87 4.26
C TRP A 34 -6.86 -14.37 4.19
N ASN A 35 -7.71 -15.11 3.46
CA ASN A 35 -7.52 -16.51 3.11
C ASN A 35 -6.63 -16.62 1.86
N ALA A 36 -5.45 -16.02 1.97
CA ALA A 36 -4.39 -16.02 0.96
C ALA A 36 -3.04 -15.86 1.66
N HIS A 37 -1.97 -16.43 1.09
CA HIS A 37 -0.63 -16.28 1.63
C HIS A 37 -0.14 -14.82 1.53
N SER A 38 0.75 -14.42 2.42
CA SER A 38 1.32 -13.06 2.47
C SER A 38 1.94 -12.58 1.14
N SER A 39 2.43 -13.51 0.31
CA SER A 39 2.95 -13.14 -1.01
C SER A 39 1.85 -12.59 -1.93
N ARG A 40 0.63 -13.12 -1.86
CA ARG A 40 -0.52 -12.60 -2.62
C ARG A 40 -0.97 -11.23 -2.12
N GLN A 41 -0.97 -11.04 -0.81
CA GLN A 41 -1.30 -9.75 -0.22
C GLN A 41 -0.29 -8.67 -0.61
N LEU A 42 1.00 -9.01 -0.63
CA LEU A 42 2.05 -8.08 -1.06
C LEU A 42 2.01 -7.83 -2.58
N GLU A 43 1.80 -8.88 -3.40
CA GLU A 43 1.63 -8.77 -4.85
C GLU A 43 0.51 -7.78 -5.19
N ASN A 44 -0.66 -7.94 -4.57
CA ASN A 44 -1.79 -7.03 -4.73
C ASN A 44 -1.41 -5.58 -4.35
N PHE A 45 -0.73 -5.39 -3.22
CA PHE A 45 -0.35 -4.04 -2.75
C PHE A 45 0.64 -3.34 -3.71
N THR A 46 1.38 -4.09 -4.50
CA THR A 46 2.37 -3.58 -5.46
C THR A 46 1.86 -3.52 -6.90
N ASP A 47 0.66 -4.01 -7.17
CA ASP A 47 0.02 -3.93 -8.48
C ASP A 47 -0.77 -2.62 -8.64
N PHE A 48 -0.59 -1.92 -9.73
CA PHE A 48 -1.34 -0.71 -10.08
C PHE A 48 -2.41 -0.95 -11.15
N GLY A 49 -2.33 -2.08 -11.84
CA GLY A 49 -3.21 -2.41 -12.96
C GLY A 49 -4.64 -2.64 -12.52
N HIS A 50 -4.85 -3.13 -11.31
CA HIS A 50 -6.19 -3.39 -10.79
C HIS A 50 -6.93 -2.13 -10.31
N PHE A 51 -6.24 -1.04 -9.97
CA PHE A 51 -6.85 0.15 -9.35
C PHE A 51 -8.05 0.72 -10.10
N PRO A 52 -8.02 0.89 -11.44
CA PRO A 52 -9.18 1.42 -12.17
C PRO A 52 -10.40 0.50 -12.17
N TRP A 53 -10.19 -0.80 -11.93
CA TRP A 53 -11.19 -1.84 -12.05
C TRP A 53 -11.76 -2.29 -10.70
N VAL A 54 -10.90 -2.41 -9.70
CA VAL A 54 -11.26 -2.86 -8.34
C VAL A 54 -11.66 -1.68 -7.46
N HIS A 55 -10.97 -0.53 -7.63
CA HIS A 55 -11.18 0.68 -6.82
C HIS A 55 -11.58 1.91 -7.67
N PRO A 56 -12.61 1.80 -8.53
CA PRO A 56 -12.98 2.90 -9.42
C PRO A 56 -13.43 4.12 -8.62
N GLY A 57 -12.82 5.28 -8.90
CA GLY A 57 -13.12 6.54 -8.21
C GLY A 57 -12.46 6.69 -6.83
N LEU A 58 -11.84 5.62 -6.29
CA LEU A 58 -11.11 5.66 -5.02
C LEU A 58 -9.59 5.73 -5.26
N LEU A 59 -9.02 4.73 -5.92
CA LEU A 59 -7.59 4.68 -6.23
C LEU A 59 -7.30 4.78 -7.73
N GLY A 60 -8.29 4.59 -8.58
CA GLY A 60 -8.13 4.60 -10.02
C GLY A 60 -9.31 5.18 -10.78
N ASP A 61 -9.07 5.49 -12.04
CA ASP A 61 -10.06 6.01 -13.00
C ASP A 61 -10.10 5.10 -14.23
N ILE A 62 -11.24 4.47 -14.48
CA ILE A 62 -11.45 3.58 -15.64
C ILE A 62 -11.25 4.29 -16.98
N LYS A 63 -11.34 5.62 -17.01
CA LYS A 63 -11.04 6.41 -18.21
C LYS A 63 -9.54 6.59 -18.44
N ARG A 64 -8.72 6.28 -17.46
CA ARG A 64 -7.26 6.41 -17.47
C ARG A 64 -6.61 5.14 -16.91
N PRO A 65 -6.84 3.96 -17.52
CA PRO A 65 -6.42 2.68 -16.95
C PRO A 65 -4.93 2.35 -17.18
N VAL A 66 -4.23 3.15 -17.97
CA VAL A 66 -2.85 2.85 -18.35
C VAL A 66 -1.91 3.12 -17.19
N VAL A 67 -1.15 2.10 -16.81
CA VAL A 67 -0.06 2.24 -15.83
C VAL A 67 1.13 2.92 -16.53
N PRO A 68 1.66 4.03 -16.02
CA PRO A 68 2.87 4.65 -16.57
C PRO A 68 4.07 3.71 -16.45
N ALA A 69 5.02 3.83 -17.36
CA ALA A 69 6.28 3.11 -17.26
C ALA A 69 7.08 3.58 -16.03
N TYR A 70 7.70 2.65 -15.34
CA TYR A 70 8.57 2.91 -14.19
C TYR A 70 9.75 1.94 -14.17
N GLU A 71 10.82 2.32 -13.48
CA GLU A 71 12.01 1.50 -13.32
C GLU A 71 12.05 0.87 -11.94
N VAL A 72 12.34 -0.43 -11.89
CA VAL A 72 12.53 -1.17 -10.65
C VAL A 72 14.02 -1.34 -10.37
N ARG A 73 14.44 -1.00 -9.17
CA ARG A 73 15.80 -1.13 -8.67
C ARG A 73 15.84 -2.04 -7.46
N THR A 74 16.95 -2.73 -7.29
CA THR A 74 17.16 -3.62 -6.13
C THR A 74 18.39 -3.15 -5.37
N ASP A 75 18.23 -2.96 -4.07
CA ASP A 75 19.30 -2.63 -3.13
C ASP A 75 19.32 -3.69 -2.02
N GLY A 76 20.19 -4.67 -2.16
CA GLY A 76 20.24 -5.83 -1.27
C GLY A 76 18.92 -6.61 -1.26
N HIS A 77 18.15 -6.44 -0.20
CA HIS A 77 16.85 -7.12 0.00
C HIS A 77 15.66 -6.17 -0.15
N VAL A 78 15.90 -4.95 -0.60
CA VAL A 78 14.87 -3.93 -0.81
C VAL A 78 14.68 -3.73 -2.30
N VAL A 79 13.44 -3.84 -2.75
CA VAL A 79 13.04 -3.48 -4.13
C VAL A 79 12.43 -2.10 -4.07
N LYS A 80 12.91 -1.19 -4.93
CA LYS A 80 12.50 0.22 -4.94
C LYS A 80 12.04 0.65 -6.31
N TYR A 81 11.01 1.45 -6.36
CA TYR A 81 10.55 2.09 -7.58
C TYR A 81 9.71 3.33 -7.29
N ASP A 82 9.70 4.23 -8.27
CA ASP A 82 8.93 5.46 -8.25
C ASP A 82 7.90 5.43 -9.37
N ILE A 83 6.69 5.88 -9.08
CA ILE A 83 5.64 6.05 -10.09
C ILE A 83 4.96 7.40 -9.91
N VAL A 84 4.76 8.11 -11.01
CA VAL A 84 4.03 9.38 -11.04
C VAL A 84 2.77 9.19 -11.87
N ARG A 85 1.62 9.45 -11.27
CA ARG A 85 0.34 9.28 -11.95
C ARG A 85 -0.70 10.30 -11.49
N PRO A 86 -1.73 10.57 -12.31
CA PRO A 86 -2.85 11.38 -11.85
C PRO A 86 -3.54 10.71 -10.66
N GLU A 87 -3.88 11.50 -9.65
CA GLU A 87 -4.69 11.05 -8.52
C GLU A 87 -6.12 10.76 -8.95
N ALA A 88 -6.76 9.79 -8.31
CA ALA A 88 -8.20 9.69 -8.36
C ALA A 88 -8.83 10.91 -7.67
N PRO A 89 -9.95 11.44 -8.17
CA PRO A 89 -10.63 12.55 -7.48
C PRO A 89 -11.04 12.10 -6.07
N ASN A 90 -10.82 12.98 -5.08
CA ASN A 90 -11.44 12.79 -3.77
C ASN A 90 -12.96 12.69 -3.95
N THR A 91 -13.57 11.77 -3.23
CA THR A 91 -15.03 11.69 -3.14
C THR A 91 -15.52 12.41 -1.90
N ASP A 92 -16.78 12.87 -1.91
CA ASP A 92 -17.39 13.47 -0.73
C ASP A 92 -17.45 12.47 0.44
N ASP A 93 -17.53 11.18 0.14
CA ASP A 93 -17.58 10.10 1.14
C ASP A 93 -16.22 9.86 1.79
N PHE A 94 -15.13 10.00 1.02
CA PHE A 94 -13.76 9.71 1.49
C PHE A 94 -12.77 10.82 1.07
N PRO A 95 -12.75 11.96 1.74
CA PRO A 95 -11.81 13.04 1.43
C PRO A 95 -10.43 12.79 2.06
N VAL A 96 -9.83 11.63 1.82
CA VAL A 96 -8.60 11.19 2.50
C VAL A 96 -7.32 11.72 1.87
N PHE A 97 -7.33 12.00 0.57
CA PHE A 97 -6.15 12.49 -0.12
C PHE A 97 -6.01 14.01 -0.03
N ALA A 98 -4.79 14.49 -0.24
CA ALA A 98 -4.51 15.91 -0.24
C ALA A 98 -5.52 16.69 -1.08
N ASN A 99 -5.93 17.85 -0.60
CA ASN A 99 -6.95 18.67 -1.26
C ASN A 99 -6.49 19.06 -2.67
N ALA A 100 -6.90 18.26 -3.62
CA ALA A 100 -6.73 18.59 -5.00
C ALA A 100 -7.58 19.81 -5.33
N SER A 101 -6.95 20.86 -5.82
CA SER A 101 -7.64 21.80 -6.67
C SER A 101 -8.35 21.04 -7.80
N THR A 102 -9.36 21.60 -8.40
CA THR A 102 -10.28 21.05 -9.40
C THR A 102 -9.68 20.23 -10.58
N GLN A 103 -8.36 20.15 -10.69
CA GLN A 103 -7.65 19.26 -11.61
C GLN A 103 -6.97 18.18 -10.76
N ALA A 104 -7.19 16.90 -11.09
CA ALA A 104 -6.57 15.80 -10.40
C ALA A 104 -5.05 16.01 -10.29
N PRO A 105 -4.50 16.20 -9.09
CA PRO A 105 -3.08 16.45 -8.92
C PRO A 105 -2.29 15.22 -9.37
N MET A 106 -1.04 15.43 -9.74
CA MET A 106 -0.11 14.34 -9.93
C MET A 106 0.37 13.87 -8.57
N ARG A 107 0.26 12.57 -8.32
CA ARG A 107 0.80 11.93 -7.14
C ARG A 107 2.11 11.25 -7.48
N THR A 108 3.13 11.53 -6.70
CA THR A 108 4.35 10.74 -6.68
C THR A 108 4.21 9.64 -5.64
N SER A 109 4.52 8.41 -6.02
CA SER A 109 4.51 7.26 -5.12
C SER A 109 5.90 6.64 -5.14
N HIS A 110 6.56 6.61 -3.99
CA HIS A 110 7.84 5.95 -3.79
C HIS A 110 7.63 4.67 -2.98
N TYR A 111 7.94 3.53 -3.58
CA TYR A 111 7.78 2.20 -2.98
C TYR A 111 9.13 1.63 -2.55
N GLU A 112 9.17 1.11 -1.33
CA GLU A 112 10.23 0.25 -0.83
C GLU A 112 9.63 -1.06 -0.34
N VAL A 113 9.88 -2.15 -1.07
CA VAL A 113 9.48 -3.49 -0.66
C VAL A 113 10.64 -4.16 0.05
N HIS A 114 10.55 -4.22 1.36
CA HIS A 114 11.50 -4.91 2.23
C HIS A 114 11.12 -6.40 2.30
N THR A 115 11.82 -7.21 1.52
CA THR A 115 11.50 -8.64 1.46
C THR A 115 11.63 -9.33 2.82
N PRO A 116 10.76 -10.29 3.18
CA PRO A 116 9.77 -10.88 2.26
C PRO A 116 8.40 -10.18 2.22
N PHE A 117 7.94 -9.49 3.27
CA PHE A 117 6.52 -9.10 3.36
C PHE A 117 6.28 -7.74 4.05
N THR A 118 7.22 -6.84 3.94
CA THR A 118 7.08 -5.48 4.48
C THR A 118 7.17 -4.46 3.37
N LEU A 119 6.30 -3.46 3.40
CA LEU A 119 6.26 -2.40 2.41
C LEU A 119 6.22 -1.04 3.11
N LEU A 120 7.02 -0.12 2.61
CA LEU A 120 6.99 1.28 2.93
C LEU A 120 6.65 2.05 1.65
N LEU A 121 5.58 2.84 1.71
CA LEU A 121 5.12 3.64 0.60
C LEU A 121 4.99 5.09 1.02
N HIS A 122 5.72 5.96 0.33
CA HIS A 122 5.57 7.40 0.48
C HIS A 122 4.75 7.95 -0.69
N LEU A 123 3.69 8.66 -0.37
CA LEU A 123 2.88 9.42 -1.33
C LEU A 123 3.16 10.90 -1.15
N GLY A 124 3.32 11.62 -2.25
CA GLY A 124 3.55 13.07 -2.24
C GLY A 124 2.67 13.81 -3.22
N TRP A 125 2.20 14.99 -2.80
CA TRP A 125 1.43 15.93 -3.61
C TRP A 125 2.11 17.31 -3.55
N GLY A 126 2.81 17.66 -4.61
CA GLY A 126 3.63 18.89 -4.62
C GLY A 126 4.81 18.79 -3.66
N ASP A 127 5.14 19.92 -3.02
CA ASP A 127 6.40 20.03 -2.25
C ASP A 127 6.24 19.76 -0.73
N LYS A 128 5.03 19.64 -0.22
CA LYS A 128 4.79 19.65 1.23
C LYS A 128 3.89 18.55 1.76
N GLU A 129 2.80 18.26 1.05
CA GLU A 129 1.80 17.31 1.54
C GLU A 129 2.23 15.88 1.23
N GLY A 130 2.17 15.02 2.22
CA GLY A 130 2.60 13.64 2.08
C GLY A 130 1.86 12.69 3.01
N MET A 131 1.89 11.42 2.60
CA MET A 131 1.36 10.30 3.36
C MET A 131 2.35 9.14 3.31
N VAL A 132 2.49 8.44 4.40
CA VAL A 132 3.37 7.27 4.51
C VAL A 132 2.55 6.06 4.94
N TYR A 133 2.62 5.00 4.17
CA TYR A 133 2.06 3.70 4.50
C TYR A 133 3.16 2.76 4.96
N PHE A 134 3.05 2.24 6.15
CA PHE A 134 3.88 1.15 6.63
C PHE A 134 3.02 -0.10 6.77
N PHE A 135 3.18 -0.99 5.82
CA PHE A 135 2.39 -2.22 5.70
C PHE A 135 3.25 -3.45 5.94
N VAL A 136 2.73 -4.37 6.73
CA VAL A 136 3.36 -5.67 7.01
C VAL A 136 2.33 -6.77 6.82
N SER A 137 2.61 -7.69 5.91
CA SER A 137 1.82 -8.90 5.76
C SER A 137 2.46 -10.04 6.55
N GLN A 138 1.85 -10.41 7.66
CA GLN A 138 2.30 -11.53 8.49
C GLN A 138 1.75 -12.84 7.94
N PRO A 139 2.60 -13.81 7.53
CA PRO A 139 2.12 -15.15 7.25
C PRO A 139 1.58 -15.79 8.53
N VAL A 140 0.37 -16.33 8.47
CA VAL A 140 -0.21 -17.15 9.53
C VAL A 140 0.11 -18.61 9.24
N ASP A 141 -0.11 -19.02 7.99
CA ASP A 141 0.27 -20.32 7.43
C ASP A 141 0.41 -20.22 5.89
N GLU A 142 0.39 -21.35 5.17
CA GLU A 142 0.57 -21.40 3.71
C GLU A 142 -0.60 -20.76 2.93
N GLU A 143 -1.77 -20.59 3.56
CA GLU A 143 -2.99 -20.09 2.89
C GLU A 143 -3.63 -18.90 3.59
N HIS A 144 -3.06 -18.43 4.71
CA HIS A 144 -3.62 -17.34 5.48
C HIS A 144 -2.58 -16.28 5.81
N SER A 145 -3.00 -15.03 5.80
CA SER A 145 -2.17 -13.89 6.18
C SER A 145 -2.95 -12.88 7.01
N ARG A 146 -2.18 -12.04 7.72
CA ARG A 146 -2.71 -10.92 8.50
C ARG A 146 -1.92 -9.65 8.17
N GLY A 147 -2.58 -8.69 7.56
CA GLY A 147 -2.00 -7.39 7.25
C GLY A 147 -2.10 -6.43 8.42
N PHE A 148 -1.00 -5.75 8.74
CA PHE A 148 -0.95 -4.64 9.69
C PHE A 148 -0.55 -3.39 8.94
N LEU A 149 -1.32 -2.32 9.13
CA LEU A 149 -1.10 -1.06 8.44
C LEU A 149 -1.05 0.09 9.45
N ILE A 150 -0.03 0.92 9.31
CA ILE A 150 0.06 2.21 9.99
C ILE A 150 0.23 3.27 8.92
N ILE A 151 -0.56 4.34 8.98
CA ILE A 151 -0.51 5.44 8.04
C ILE A 151 -0.13 6.72 8.76
N GLY A 152 0.90 7.40 8.26
CA GLY A 152 1.27 8.75 8.65
C GLY A 152 0.81 9.75 7.61
N ARG A 153 0.40 10.95 8.04
CA ARG A 153 0.08 12.07 7.16
C ARG A 153 0.49 13.40 7.79
N ASN A 154 0.85 14.38 6.97
CA ASN A 154 1.19 15.74 7.41
C ASN A 154 0.22 16.81 6.89
N TYR A 155 -1.03 16.41 6.66
CA TYR A 155 -2.13 17.28 6.21
C TYR A 155 -3.46 16.78 6.81
N ASN A 156 -4.53 17.55 6.67
CA ASN A 156 -5.88 17.23 7.19
C ASN A 156 -5.87 16.83 8.67
N TYR A 157 -5.15 17.59 9.50
CA TYR A 157 -4.93 17.26 10.92
C TYR A 157 -6.22 17.16 11.73
N ASP A 158 -7.25 17.94 11.35
CA ASP A 158 -8.56 17.98 12.02
C ASP A 158 -9.49 16.83 11.58
N GLN A 159 -9.09 16.05 10.57
CA GLN A 159 -9.88 14.93 10.09
C GLN A 159 -9.83 13.78 11.09
N PRO A 160 -10.98 13.22 11.52
CA PRO A 160 -11.00 12.07 12.40
C PRO A 160 -10.27 10.85 11.79
N ASP A 161 -9.58 10.10 12.63
CA ASP A 161 -8.88 8.88 12.22
C ASP A 161 -9.81 7.86 11.55
N SER A 162 -11.08 7.83 11.97
CA SER A 162 -12.09 6.92 11.42
C SER A 162 -12.30 7.10 9.91
N VAL A 163 -12.15 8.32 9.39
CA VAL A 163 -12.31 8.55 7.94
C VAL A 163 -11.26 7.77 7.14
N LEU A 164 -10.02 7.79 7.61
CA LEU A 164 -8.93 7.04 6.98
C LEU A 164 -9.08 5.54 7.21
N GLN A 165 -9.47 5.13 8.42
CA GLN A 165 -9.73 3.72 8.74
C GLN A 165 -10.84 3.13 7.87
N GLU A 166 -11.98 3.82 7.76
CA GLU A 166 -13.11 3.40 6.93
C GLU A 166 -12.74 3.32 5.43
N PHE A 167 -11.94 4.27 4.95
CA PHE A 167 -11.42 4.24 3.59
C PHE A 167 -10.58 2.99 3.33
N GLU A 168 -9.61 2.71 4.21
CA GLU A 168 -8.74 1.53 4.08
C GLU A 168 -9.54 0.23 4.23
N ASP A 169 -10.53 0.19 5.11
CA ASP A 169 -11.40 -0.96 5.27
C ASP A 169 -12.17 -1.27 3.97
N VAL A 170 -12.62 -0.24 3.26
CA VAL A 170 -13.27 -0.41 1.94
C VAL A 170 -12.27 -0.96 0.93
N ILE A 171 -11.08 -0.37 0.82
CA ILE A 171 -10.04 -0.80 -0.12
C ILE A 171 -9.64 -2.26 0.13
N PHE A 172 -9.26 -2.59 1.36
CA PHE A 172 -8.82 -3.95 1.71
C PHE A 172 -9.93 -5.00 1.54
N ASN A 173 -11.21 -4.65 1.74
CA ASN A 173 -12.32 -5.56 1.50
C ASN A 173 -12.60 -5.80 0.02
N GLN A 174 -12.41 -4.78 -0.83
CA GLN A 174 -12.50 -4.93 -2.29
C GLN A 174 -11.40 -5.87 -2.80
N ASP A 175 -10.16 -5.64 -2.38
CA ASP A 175 -9.00 -6.47 -2.72
C ASP A 175 -9.14 -7.90 -2.23
N LYS A 176 -9.58 -8.08 -0.99
CA LYS A 176 -9.76 -9.39 -0.37
C LYS A 176 -10.54 -10.34 -1.26
N THR A 177 -11.65 -9.88 -1.82
CA THR A 177 -12.52 -10.70 -2.67
C THR A 177 -11.79 -11.23 -3.90
N ILE A 178 -10.95 -10.40 -4.52
CA ILE A 178 -10.18 -10.75 -5.71
C ILE A 178 -9.03 -11.68 -5.34
N VAL A 179 -8.25 -11.31 -4.33
CA VAL A 179 -7.04 -12.05 -3.95
C VAL A 179 -7.38 -13.44 -3.38
N GLU A 180 -8.45 -13.55 -2.60
CA GLU A 180 -8.91 -14.84 -2.09
C GLU A 180 -9.45 -15.77 -3.19
N SER A 181 -9.79 -15.25 -4.37
CA SER A 181 -10.20 -16.07 -5.52
C SER A 181 -9.03 -16.67 -6.30
N GLN A 182 -7.81 -16.16 -6.13
CA GLN A 182 -6.62 -16.62 -6.85
C GLN A 182 -6.18 -18.03 -6.43
N LEU A 183 -5.71 -18.80 -7.39
CA LEU A 183 -5.12 -20.12 -7.18
C LEU A 183 -3.82 -20.25 -7.98
N PRO A 184 -2.75 -20.74 -7.36
CA PRO A 184 -2.64 -21.16 -5.94
C PRO A 184 -2.72 -19.98 -4.98
N LYS A 185 -3.03 -20.24 -3.71
CA LYS A 185 -3.12 -19.21 -2.65
C LYS A 185 -1.80 -18.49 -2.36
N LYS A 186 -0.69 -19.04 -2.82
CA LYS A 186 0.67 -18.53 -2.69
C LYS A 186 1.25 -18.25 -4.07
N VAL A 187 1.94 -17.15 -4.24
CA VAL A 187 2.69 -16.85 -5.48
C VAL A 187 3.71 -17.97 -5.73
N PRO A 188 3.69 -18.62 -6.91
CA PRO A 188 4.66 -19.66 -7.24
C PRO A 188 6.08 -19.11 -7.29
N TYR A 189 7.05 -19.92 -6.84
CA TYR A 189 8.48 -19.59 -7.04
C TYR A 189 8.88 -19.61 -8.52
N ASP A 190 8.26 -20.52 -9.29
CA ASP A 190 8.43 -20.58 -10.73
C ASP A 190 7.39 -19.65 -11.38
N ILE A 191 7.82 -18.47 -11.77
CA ILE A 191 6.97 -17.42 -12.37
C ILE A 191 6.33 -17.85 -13.71
N THR A 192 6.84 -18.90 -14.36
CA THR A 192 6.23 -19.41 -15.61
C THR A 192 4.94 -20.18 -15.39
N ARG A 193 4.58 -20.46 -14.13
CA ARG A 193 3.34 -21.16 -13.77
C ARG A 193 2.11 -20.25 -13.72
N GLU A 194 2.31 -18.96 -13.84
CA GLU A 194 1.25 -17.95 -13.89
C GLU A 194 1.53 -16.95 -15.01
N LEU A 195 0.49 -16.26 -15.46
CA LEU A 195 0.61 -15.16 -16.39
C LEU A 195 0.86 -13.86 -15.61
N HIS A 196 2.03 -13.27 -15.80
CA HIS A 196 2.37 -11.94 -15.30
C HIS A 196 2.37 -10.96 -16.48
N MET A 197 1.63 -9.86 -16.34
CA MET A 197 1.52 -8.82 -17.37
C MET A 197 2.27 -7.56 -16.93
#